data_b60395331c8cfdf9926ada8b76e7d42c
#
_entry.id   b60395331c8cfdf9926ada8b76e7d42c
#
_cell.length_a   1.000
_cell.length_b   1.000
_cell.length_c   1.000
_cell.angle_alpha   90.00
_cell.angle_beta   90.00
_cell.angle_gamma   90.00
#
_symmetry.space_group_name_H-M   'P 1'
#
loop_
_entity.id
_entity.type
_entity.pdbx_description
1 polymer ?
#
loop_
_entity_poly.entity_id
_entity_poly.type
_entity_poly.pdbx_seq_one_letter_code
_entity_poly.pdbx_strand_id
1 'polypeptide(L)'
;IEKDLTEIVEIMKKDPKVDSKNIFSVGFSNGGFWATFMAGSKQVNASSSHYGVWQFGPSQTADLRGYPVKYIQKDTNPLLILHPKKDQVQKYKWVKSYIAKVTKKSSKVEIHYYEKGGHAWHNKKYKKGVGYNREIYEDAMARTITFFNKYKK
;
A
#
# COMPACT_ATOMS: atom_id res chain seq x y z
N ILE A 1 7.56 1.27 15.27
CA ILE A 1 7.21 1.73 13.90
C ILE A 1 5.75 2.24 13.86
N GLU A 2 4.73 1.47 14.32
CA GLU A 2 3.33 1.92 14.29
C GLU A 2 3.18 3.27 15.04
N LYS A 3 3.72 3.36 16.24
CA LYS A 3 3.73 4.59 17.04
C LYS A 3 4.46 5.73 16.33
N ASP A 4 5.61 5.45 15.75
CA ASP A 4 6.45 6.46 15.08
C ASP A 4 5.73 7.04 13.85
N LEU A 5 5.07 6.18 13.04
CA LEU A 5 4.29 6.63 11.90
C LEU A 5 3.11 7.52 12.33
N THR A 6 2.45 7.15 13.41
CA THR A 6 1.37 7.93 14.02
C THR A 6 1.87 9.30 14.46
N GLU A 7 2.99 9.32 15.16
CA GLU A 7 3.61 10.55 15.68
C GLU A 7 4.08 11.48 14.54
N ILE A 8 4.67 10.92 13.47
CA ILE A 8 5.05 11.69 12.29
C ILE A 8 3.84 12.42 11.69
N VAL A 9 2.69 11.76 11.56
CA VAL A 9 1.49 12.42 11.03
C VAL A 9 1.01 13.54 11.93
N GLU A 10 1.06 13.35 13.25
CA GLU A 10 0.69 14.42 14.20
C GLU A 10 1.67 15.61 14.17
N ILE A 11 2.96 15.36 13.95
CA ILE A 11 3.95 16.42 13.74
C ILE A 11 3.63 17.17 12.44
N MET A 12 3.37 16.44 11.35
CA MET A 12 3.01 17.04 10.04
C MET A 12 1.76 17.92 10.15
N LYS A 13 0.73 17.48 10.86
CA LYS A 13 -0.51 18.27 11.04
C LYS A 13 -0.29 19.60 11.77
N LYS A 14 0.76 19.70 12.57
CA LYS A 14 1.12 20.93 13.31
C LYS A 14 2.01 21.88 12.51
N ASP A 15 2.60 21.42 11.42
CA ASP A 15 3.44 22.27 10.57
C ASP A 15 2.56 23.23 9.76
N PRO A 16 2.76 24.57 9.88
CA PRO A 16 1.97 25.57 9.17
C PRO A 16 2.13 25.52 7.64
N LYS A 17 3.13 24.81 7.12
CA LYS A 17 3.35 24.60 5.69
C LYS A 17 2.58 23.40 5.15
N VAL A 18 1.96 22.60 6.01
CA VAL A 18 1.22 21.40 5.64
C VAL A 18 -0.27 21.67 5.67
N ASP A 19 -0.97 21.30 4.59
CA ASP A 19 -2.42 21.22 4.62
C ASP A 19 -2.86 20.03 5.46
N SER A 20 -3.12 20.28 6.74
CA SER A 20 -3.48 19.25 7.72
C SER A 20 -4.77 18.51 7.40
N LYS A 21 -5.62 19.05 6.50
CA LYS A 21 -6.86 18.41 6.04
C LYS A 21 -6.61 17.39 4.93
N ASN A 22 -5.44 17.45 4.27
CA ASN A 22 -5.12 16.67 3.07
C ASN A 22 -3.79 15.92 3.20
N ILE A 23 -3.74 14.96 4.11
CA ILE A 23 -2.57 14.08 4.30
C ILE A 23 -2.86 12.71 3.71
N PHE A 24 -1.96 12.22 2.88
CA PHE A 24 -2.04 10.94 2.19
C PHE A 24 -0.78 10.11 2.44
N SER A 25 -0.88 8.79 2.32
CA SER A 25 0.29 7.93 2.39
C SER A 25 0.44 7.07 1.15
N VAL A 26 1.66 6.93 0.66
CA VAL A 26 2.02 5.98 -0.40
C VAL A 26 3.18 5.13 0.09
N GLY A 27 3.12 3.84 -0.18
CA GLY A 27 4.17 2.92 0.22
C GLY A 27 4.47 1.86 -0.83
N PHE A 28 5.74 1.50 -0.92
CA PHE A 28 6.28 0.54 -1.87
C PHE A 28 6.87 -0.66 -1.14
N SER A 29 6.57 -1.87 -1.57
CA SER A 29 7.07 -3.10 -0.95
C SER A 29 6.74 -3.16 0.56
N ASN A 30 7.72 -3.17 1.43
CA ASN A 30 7.49 -3.06 2.88
C ASN A 30 6.76 -1.75 3.26
N GLY A 31 7.03 -0.66 2.54
CA GLY A 31 6.24 0.57 2.68
C GLY A 31 4.77 0.39 2.33
N GLY A 32 4.43 -0.51 1.40
CA GLY A 32 3.04 -0.87 1.08
C GLY A 32 2.32 -1.60 2.22
N PHE A 33 3.05 -2.38 3.02
CA PHE A 33 2.55 -2.90 4.30
C PHE A 33 2.14 -1.75 5.23
N TRP A 34 3.03 -0.76 5.40
CA TRP A 34 2.77 0.38 6.27
C TRP A 34 1.70 1.33 5.74
N ALA A 35 1.57 1.47 4.41
CA ALA A 35 0.44 2.20 3.82
C ALA A 35 -0.91 1.54 4.17
N THR A 36 -0.95 0.20 4.26
CA THR A 36 -2.14 -0.52 4.72
C THR A 36 -2.44 -0.23 6.19
N PHE A 37 -1.42 -0.18 7.05
CA PHE A 37 -1.56 0.27 8.43
C PHE A 37 -2.09 1.70 8.51
N MET A 38 -1.55 2.62 7.71
CA MET A 38 -1.98 4.03 7.71
C MET A 38 -3.45 4.20 7.33
N ALA A 39 -3.96 3.41 6.38
CA ALA A 39 -5.40 3.37 6.09
C ALA A 39 -6.22 2.89 7.29
N GLY A 40 -5.75 1.85 7.98
CA GLY A 40 -6.42 1.28 9.16
C GLY A 40 -6.38 2.20 10.38
N SER A 41 -5.30 2.96 10.56
CA SER A 41 -5.12 3.92 11.66
C SER A 41 -6.03 5.15 11.55
N LYS A 42 -6.60 5.40 10.36
CA LYS A 42 -7.50 6.52 10.05
C LYS A 42 -6.88 7.92 10.19
N GLN A 43 -5.56 8.01 10.26
CA GLN A 43 -4.87 9.28 10.46
C GLN A 43 -4.61 10.07 9.19
N VAL A 44 -4.69 9.40 8.03
CA VAL A 44 -4.52 10.00 6.70
C VAL A 44 -5.82 9.90 5.91
N ASN A 45 -6.02 10.78 4.93
CA ASN A 45 -7.25 10.82 4.14
C ASN A 45 -7.43 9.57 3.28
N ALA A 46 -6.35 9.10 2.65
CA ALA A 46 -6.29 7.85 1.91
C ALA A 46 -4.86 7.33 1.81
N SER A 47 -4.71 6.05 1.49
CA SER A 47 -3.42 5.37 1.36
C SER A 47 -3.32 4.62 0.04
N SER A 48 -2.11 4.48 -0.51
CA SER A 48 -1.83 3.65 -1.69
C SER A 48 -0.67 2.69 -1.41
N SER A 49 -0.92 1.40 -1.61
CA SER A 49 0.03 0.30 -1.39
C SER A 49 0.47 -0.28 -2.74
N HIS A 50 1.73 -0.04 -3.12
CA HIS A 50 2.32 -0.53 -4.36
C HIS A 50 3.12 -1.81 -4.10
N TYR A 51 2.77 -2.90 -4.77
CA TYR A 51 3.38 -4.25 -4.59
C TYR A 51 3.73 -4.52 -3.12
N GLY A 52 2.77 -4.22 -2.23
CA GLY A 52 2.95 -4.30 -0.79
C GLY A 52 3.27 -5.69 -0.29
N VAL A 53 3.94 -5.76 0.87
CA VAL A 53 4.24 -7.01 1.55
C VAL A 53 3.00 -7.45 2.33
N TRP A 54 2.50 -8.64 2.00
CA TRP A 54 1.35 -9.29 2.64
C TRP A 54 1.75 -10.54 3.41
N GLN A 55 2.87 -11.13 3.02
CA GLN A 55 3.42 -12.32 3.64
C GLN A 55 4.92 -12.19 3.75
N PHE A 56 5.44 -12.34 4.96
CA PHE A 56 6.87 -12.46 5.20
C PHE A 56 7.35 -13.89 4.89
N GLY A 57 8.63 -14.02 4.53
CA GLY A 57 9.22 -15.32 4.16
C GLY A 57 9.23 -16.32 5.31
N PRO A 58 9.59 -17.60 5.02
CA PRO A 58 9.53 -18.67 6.00
C PRO A 58 10.48 -18.49 7.20
N SER A 59 11.50 -17.65 7.06
CA SER A 59 12.42 -17.28 8.15
C SER A 59 11.85 -16.26 9.12
N GLN A 60 10.70 -15.64 8.78
CA GLN A 60 10.00 -14.71 9.65
C GLN A 60 8.80 -15.43 10.25
N THR A 61 8.53 -15.17 11.50
CA THR A 61 7.53 -15.87 12.30
C THR A 61 6.20 -16.03 11.56
N ALA A 62 5.61 -17.20 11.68
CA ALA A 62 4.32 -17.56 11.08
C ALA A 62 3.21 -16.53 11.39
N ASP A 63 3.35 -15.85 12.52
CA ASP A 63 2.42 -14.84 13.04
C ASP A 63 2.32 -13.58 12.18
N LEU A 64 3.31 -13.31 11.32
CA LEU A 64 3.28 -12.14 10.44
C LEU A 64 2.67 -12.43 9.05
N ARG A 65 2.22 -13.65 8.79
CA ARG A 65 1.54 -14.00 7.53
C ARG A 65 0.17 -13.34 7.47
N GLY A 66 -0.06 -12.55 6.43
CA GLY A 66 -1.32 -11.81 6.26
C GLY A 66 -1.56 -10.76 7.35
N TYR A 67 -0.53 -10.36 8.07
CA TYR A 67 -0.61 -9.39 9.15
C TYR A 67 -1.29 -8.07 8.76
N PRO A 68 -1.10 -7.51 7.52
CA PRO A 68 -1.80 -6.30 7.12
C PRO A 68 -3.33 -6.41 7.15
N VAL A 69 -3.88 -7.63 7.03
CA VAL A 69 -5.34 -7.85 7.06
C VAL A 69 -5.99 -7.41 8.38
N LYS A 70 -5.25 -7.46 9.48
CA LYS A 70 -5.77 -7.06 10.80
C LYS A 70 -6.02 -5.56 10.91
N TYR A 71 -5.27 -4.74 10.16
CA TYR A 71 -5.43 -3.29 10.20
C TYR A 71 -6.73 -2.82 9.54
N ILE A 72 -7.23 -3.59 8.58
CA ILE A 72 -8.42 -3.21 7.81
C ILE A 72 -9.68 -3.64 8.54
N GLN A 73 -10.54 -2.67 8.77
CA GLN A 73 -11.87 -2.83 9.37
C GLN A 73 -12.92 -2.20 8.42
N LYS A 74 -14.21 -2.36 8.73
CA LYS A 74 -15.32 -1.85 7.92
C LYS A 74 -15.22 -0.33 7.68
N ASP A 75 -14.76 0.40 8.68
CA ASP A 75 -14.68 1.86 8.71
C ASP A 75 -13.28 2.42 8.41
N THR A 76 -12.38 1.57 7.92
CA THR A 76 -11.01 1.96 7.51
C THR A 76 -11.06 3.15 6.53
N ASN A 77 -10.02 3.98 6.52
CA ASN A 77 -9.89 5.01 5.49
C ASN A 77 -9.56 4.39 4.13
N PRO A 78 -9.84 5.11 3.03
CA PRO A 78 -9.65 4.59 1.68
C PRO A 78 -8.25 4.03 1.44
N LEU A 79 -8.17 2.84 0.84
CA LEU A 79 -6.94 2.15 0.50
C LEU A 79 -6.97 1.69 -0.95
N LEU A 80 -5.99 2.15 -1.75
CA LEU A 80 -5.72 1.63 -3.08
C LEU A 80 -4.61 0.58 -2.99
N ILE A 81 -4.86 -0.61 -3.51
CA ILE A 81 -3.86 -1.67 -3.60
C ILE A 81 -3.51 -1.88 -5.07
N LEU A 82 -2.23 -1.75 -5.40
CA LEU A 82 -1.67 -1.97 -6.73
C LEU A 82 -0.69 -3.13 -6.67
N HIS A 83 -1.01 -4.25 -7.34
CA HIS A 83 -0.19 -5.47 -7.20
C HIS A 83 0.04 -6.17 -8.55
N PRO A 84 1.30 -6.53 -8.90
CA PRO A 84 1.60 -7.24 -10.13
C PRO A 84 1.40 -8.74 -9.96
N LYS A 85 0.72 -9.39 -10.90
CA LYS A 85 0.51 -10.85 -10.86
C LYS A 85 1.82 -11.63 -11.04
N LYS A 86 2.83 -11.02 -11.66
CA LYS A 86 4.17 -11.60 -11.86
C LYS A 86 5.17 -11.18 -10.79
N ASP A 87 4.71 -10.77 -9.60
CA ASP A 87 5.58 -10.44 -8.48
C ASP A 87 6.43 -11.66 -8.07
N GLN A 88 7.74 -11.51 -8.15
CA GLN A 88 8.70 -12.56 -7.80
C GLN A 88 9.00 -12.63 -6.30
N VAL A 89 8.61 -11.60 -5.53
CA VAL A 89 8.82 -11.51 -4.07
C VAL A 89 7.53 -11.85 -3.32
N GLN A 90 6.45 -11.16 -3.68
CA GLN A 90 5.12 -11.35 -3.09
C GLN A 90 4.22 -12.05 -4.11
N LYS A 91 4.44 -13.36 -4.30
CA LYS A 91 3.78 -14.14 -5.34
C LYS A 91 2.27 -14.03 -5.27
N TYR A 92 1.64 -13.70 -6.39
CA TYR A 92 0.21 -13.47 -6.51
C TYR A 92 -0.64 -14.59 -5.89
N LYS A 93 -0.24 -15.86 -6.10
CA LYS A 93 -0.96 -17.03 -5.54
C LYS A 93 -1.09 -16.99 -4.02
N TRP A 94 -0.16 -16.32 -3.31
CA TRP A 94 -0.22 -16.17 -1.85
C TRP A 94 -0.98 -14.91 -1.45
N VAL A 95 -0.72 -13.82 -2.16
CA VAL A 95 -1.21 -12.48 -1.82
C VAL A 95 -2.69 -12.30 -2.11
N LYS A 96 -3.20 -12.89 -3.20
CA LYS A 96 -4.61 -12.72 -3.63
C LYS A 96 -5.63 -13.03 -2.53
N SER A 97 -5.35 -14.03 -1.69
CA SER A 97 -6.27 -14.40 -0.60
C SER A 97 -6.33 -13.34 0.51
N TYR A 98 -5.19 -12.71 0.82
CA TYR A 98 -5.15 -11.62 1.80
C TYR A 98 -5.82 -10.36 1.27
N ILE A 99 -5.56 -10.01 0.01
CA ILE A 99 -6.21 -8.87 -0.65
C ILE A 99 -7.72 -9.08 -0.72
N ALA A 100 -8.18 -10.28 -1.09
CA ALA A 100 -9.61 -10.61 -1.10
C ALA A 100 -10.25 -10.50 0.30
N LYS A 101 -9.51 -10.79 1.37
CA LYS A 101 -10.02 -10.58 2.74
C LYS A 101 -10.21 -9.10 3.07
N VAL A 102 -9.27 -8.24 2.70
CA VAL A 102 -9.38 -6.80 3.00
C VAL A 102 -10.46 -6.13 2.15
N THR A 103 -10.60 -6.50 0.88
CA THR A 103 -11.69 -5.97 0.03
C THR A 103 -13.08 -6.37 0.51
N LYS A 104 -13.21 -7.56 1.13
CA LYS A 104 -14.47 -7.98 1.78
C LYS A 104 -14.75 -7.25 3.08
N LYS A 105 -13.71 -6.83 3.82
CA LYS A 105 -13.87 -6.10 5.08
C LYS A 105 -14.35 -4.67 4.90
N SER A 106 -13.91 -4.00 3.83
CA SER A 106 -14.25 -2.59 3.59
C SER A 106 -14.49 -2.30 2.11
N SER A 107 -15.62 -1.66 1.82
CA SER A 107 -15.93 -1.12 0.48
C SER A 107 -15.04 0.05 0.07
N LYS A 108 -14.23 0.58 0.99
CA LYS A 108 -13.27 1.65 0.72
C LYS A 108 -11.90 1.12 0.25
N VAL A 109 -11.76 -0.20 0.10
CA VAL A 109 -10.54 -0.83 -0.44
C VAL A 109 -10.74 -1.10 -1.92
N GLU A 110 -9.96 -0.41 -2.75
CA GLU A 110 -9.88 -0.62 -4.19
C GLU A 110 -8.62 -1.41 -4.54
N ILE A 111 -8.72 -2.31 -5.53
CA ILE A 111 -7.60 -3.11 -6.01
C ILE A 111 -7.44 -3.02 -7.52
N HIS A 112 -6.21 -2.87 -7.99
CA HIS A 112 -5.87 -3.05 -9.38
C HIS A 112 -4.69 -4.02 -9.51
N TYR A 113 -4.85 -5.05 -10.34
CA TYR A 113 -3.81 -6.03 -10.64
C TYR A 113 -3.20 -5.74 -12.01
N TYR A 114 -1.86 -5.74 -12.07
CA TYR A 114 -1.12 -5.67 -13.33
C TYR A 114 -0.76 -7.07 -13.82
N GLU A 115 -1.06 -7.37 -15.08
CA GLU A 115 -0.72 -8.65 -15.72
C GLU A 115 0.79 -8.78 -16.00
N LYS A 116 1.45 -7.65 -16.22
CA LYS A 116 2.89 -7.53 -16.49
C LYS A 116 3.60 -6.87 -15.30
N GLY A 117 4.92 -6.73 -15.43
CA GLY A 117 5.77 -6.16 -14.39
C GLY A 117 5.94 -7.10 -13.20
N GLY A 118 6.80 -6.73 -12.28
CA GLY A 118 7.11 -7.50 -11.09
C GLY A 118 7.30 -6.62 -9.88
N HIS A 119 7.87 -7.17 -8.84
CA HIS A 119 8.23 -6.42 -7.64
C HIS A 119 9.19 -5.29 -7.98
N ALA A 120 9.02 -4.13 -7.35
CA ALA A 120 9.83 -2.94 -7.58
C ALA A 120 9.76 -2.39 -9.03
N TRP A 121 8.59 -2.38 -9.66
CA TRP A 121 8.38 -1.89 -11.04
C TRP A 121 8.91 -0.47 -11.30
N HIS A 122 9.12 0.34 -10.26
CA HIS A 122 9.67 1.70 -10.36
C HIS A 122 11.20 1.75 -10.35
N ASN A 123 11.89 0.65 -9.95
CA ASN A 123 13.31 0.67 -9.64
C ASN A 123 14.14 -0.15 -10.63
N LYS A 124 14.84 0.53 -11.54
CA LYS A 124 15.75 -0.09 -12.52
C LYS A 124 16.91 -0.85 -11.89
N LYS A 125 17.36 -0.46 -10.70
CA LYS A 125 18.53 -1.04 -10.02
C LYS A 125 18.18 -2.27 -9.18
N TYR A 126 16.93 -2.43 -8.77
CA TYR A 126 16.52 -3.55 -7.95
C TYR A 126 16.64 -4.87 -8.72
N LYS A 127 17.45 -5.79 -8.20
CA LYS A 127 17.72 -7.12 -8.83
C LYS A 127 17.96 -7.00 -10.35
N LYS A 128 18.80 -6.06 -10.76
CA LYS A 128 19.12 -5.79 -12.18
C LYS A 128 17.87 -5.43 -13.03
N GLY A 129 16.86 -4.84 -12.42
CA GLY A 129 15.66 -4.37 -13.11
C GLY A 129 14.64 -5.46 -13.46
N VAL A 130 14.73 -6.66 -12.89
CA VAL A 130 13.83 -7.80 -13.20
C VAL A 130 12.34 -7.45 -13.08
N GLY A 131 11.98 -6.58 -12.12
CA GLY A 131 10.60 -6.14 -11.95
C GLY A 131 10.27 -4.82 -12.64
N TYR A 132 11.27 -4.11 -13.13
CA TYR A 132 11.10 -2.76 -13.66
C TYR A 132 10.16 -2.73 -14.86
N ASN A 133 9.21 -1.81 -14.82
CA ASN A 133 8.32 -1.51 -15.94
C ASN A 133 7.84 -0.06 -15.83
N ARG A 134 8.31 0.77 -16.78
CA ARG A 134 8.03 2.22 -16.79
C ARG A 134 6.55 2.52 -16.96
N GLU A 135 5.87 1.83 -17.89
CA GLU A 135 4.45 2.06 -18.18
C GLU A 135 3.59 1.76 -16.94
N ILE A 136 3.88 0.65 -16.25
CA ILE A 136 3.18 0.30 -15.00
C ILE A 136 3.47 1.33 -13.91
N TYR A 137 4.70 1.81 -13.80
CA TYR A 137 5.03 2.84 -12.82
C TYR A 137 4.24 4.13 -13.07
N GLU A 138 4.21 4.60 -14.31
CA GLU A 138 3.50 5.81 -14.70
C GLU A 138 1.97 5.66 -14.47
N ASP A 139 1.38 4.54 -14.88
CA ASP A 139 -0.04 4.24 -14.63
C ASP A 139 -0.35 4.12 -13.12
N ALA A 140 0.50 3.44 -12.36
CA ALA A 140 0.32 3.27 -10.91
C ALA A 140 0.36 4.62 -10.17
N MET A 141 1.24 5.53 -10.58
CA MET A 141 1.29 6.87 -10.00
C MET A 141 0.07 7.70 -10.41
N ALA A 142 -0.37 7.62 -11.67
CA ALA A 142 -1.59 8.29 -12.14
C ALA A 142 -2.83 7.79 -11.38
N ARG A 143 -2.98 6.48 -11.19
CA ARG A 143 -4.07 5.90 -10.37
C ARG A 143 -4.01 6.38 -8.93
N THR A 144 -2.82 6.43 -8.34
CA THR A 144 -2.63 6.90 -6.96
C THR A 144 -3.07 8.36 -6.81
N ILE A 145 -2.66 9.24 -7.73
CA ILE A 145 -3.04 10.65 -7.72
C ILE A 145 -4.56 10.80 -7.91
N THR A 146 -5.13 10.09 -8.88
CA THR A 146 -6.58 10.09 -9.12
C THR A 146 -7.35 9.61 -7.90
N PHE A 147 -6.87 8.54 -7.26
CA PHE A 147 -7.46 8.01 -6.04
C PHE A 147 -7.39 9.02 -4.88
N PHE A 148 -6.26 9.66 -4.66
CA PHE A 148 -6.12 10.66 -3.60
C PHE A 148 -7.02 11.89 -3.84
N ASN A 149 -7.16 12.34 -5.09
CA ASN A 149 -8.05 13.45 -5.44
C ASN A 149 -9.52 13.19 -5.12
N LYS A 150 -9.98 11.93 -5.12
CA LYS A 150 -11.34 11.57 -4.66
C LYS A 150 -11.58 11.88 -3.18
N TYR A 151 -10.51 11.90 -2.37
CA TYR A 151 -10.57 12.01 -0.91
C TYR A 151 -9.90 13.28 -0.38
N LYS A 152 -9.56 14.18 -1.28
CA LYS A 152 -9.13 15.54 -0.95
C LYS A 152 -10.31 16.32 -0.37
N LYS A 153 -10.09 17.08 0.71
CA LYS A 153 -11.07 17.93 1.40
C LYS A 153 -10.87 19.38 1.06
#